data_cab80a70b4bedff655101ffc6fec4aed
#
_entry.id   cab80a70b4bedff655101ffc6fec4aed
#
_cell.length_a   1.000
_cell.length_b   1.000
_cell.length_c   1.000
_cell.angle_alpha   90.00
_cell.angle_beta   90.00
_cell.angle_gamma   90.00
#
_symmetry.space_group_name_H-M   'P 1'
#
loop_
_entity.id
_entity.type
_entity.pdbx_description
1 polymer ?
#
loop_
_entity_poly.entity_id
_entity_poly.type
_entity_poly.pdbx_seq_one_letter_code
_entity_poly.pdbx_strand_id
1 'polypeptide(L)'
;MPHDPLTGFCCDQDFERLFDAREAQHDLETWREDGLPAATEDLIDAIKAEGVEGAALLDIGAGVGMVHLELLAAGAATAVDVDVSHAYLAVASAEAEARGFGERVEHRFGDAVEIAATLPAADIVTLDRVICCYPDLPALLDVAMRPQARLIGLVHPRDTWWLRGTSRFFNAISRLLRRHHAFYIHRQATIDQILAGGGFEPRLQGGGRIWRVSLYRRLPA
;
A
#
# COMPACT_ATOMS: atom_id res chain seq x y z
N MET A 1 27.09 -12.17 -6.52
CA MET A 1 26.18 -12.38 -7.66
C MET A 1 26.06 -11.06 -8.38
N PRO A 2 26.16 -10.97 -9.71
CA PRO A 2 26.07 -9.69 -10.41
C PRO A 2 24.65 -9.15 -10.23
N HIS A 3 24.52 -7.91 -9.79
CA HIS A 3 23.26 -7.17 -9.73
C HIS A 3 22.65 -7.12 -11.14
N ASP A 4 21.46 -7.68 -11.28
CA ASP A 4 20.65 -7.50 -12.47
C ASP A 4 20.28 -6.01 -12.55
N PRO A 5 20.63 -5.29 -13.62
CA PRO A 5 20.28 -3.87 -13.75
C PRO A 5 18.77 -3.60 -13.86
N LEU A 6 17.94 -4.64 -13.78
CA LEU A 6 16.48 -4.56 -13.78
C LEU A 6 15.85 -4.62 -12.37
N THR A 7 16.65 -4.86 -11.32
CA THR A 7 16.16 -4.98 -9.94
C THR A 7 16.42 -3.75 -9.06
N GLY A 8 17.09 -2.71 -9.58
CA GLY A 8 17.30 -1.44 -8.89
C GLY A 8 16.13 -0.46 -9.02
N PHE A 9 14.89 -0.89 -8.80
CA PHE A 9 13.71 -0.12 -9.19
C PHE A 9 13.08 0.74 -8.07
N CYS A 10 13.53 0.66 -6.84
CA CYS A 10 12.74 1.18 -5.74
C CYS A 10 13.16 2.48 -5.07
N CYS A 11 14.34 2.99 -5.28
CA CYS A 11 14.76 4.25 -4.63
C CYS A 11 15.37 5.25 -5.60
N ASP A 12 14.92 5.25 -6.86
CA ASP A 12 15.46 6.17 -7.84
C ASP A 12 14.68 7.49 -7.84
N GLN A 13 15.37 8.60 -8.10
CA GLN A 13 14.87 9.98 -8.17
C GLN A 13 13.60 10.16 -9.03
N ASP A 14 13.21 9.15 -9.80
CA ASP A 14 12.02 9.17 -10.63
C ASP A 14 10.72 8.98 -9.83
N PHE A 15 10.72 8.23 -8.70
CA PHE A 15 9.55 8.15 -7.81
C PHE A 15 9.31 9.46 -7.07
N GLU A 16 10.37 10.12 -6.58
CA GLU A 16 10.24 11.45 -5.95
C GLU A 16 9.73 12.52 -6.91
N ARG A 17 9.98 12.37 -8.23
CA ARG A 17 9.43 13.29 -9.25
C ARG A 17 7.99 12.98 -9.61
N LEU A 18 7.59 11.72 -9.55
CA LEU A 18 6.23 11.29 -9.85
C LEU A 18 5.28 11.60 -8.70
N PHE A 19 5.78 11.42 -7.48
CA PHE A 19 5.08 11.65 -6.22
C PHE A 19 5.66 12.89 -5.52
N ASP A 20 5.58 14.03 -6.20
CA ASP A 20 6.12 15.29 -5.71
C ASP A 20 5.16 16.00 -4.73
N ALA A 21 5.61 17.14 -4.19
CA ALA A 21 4.83 17.91 -3.22
C ALA A 21 3.51 18.45 -3.79
N ARG A 22 3.45 18.71 -5.10
CA ARG A 22 2.23 19.18 -5.75
C ARG A 22 1.19 18.08 -5.85
N GLU A 23 1.62 16.89 -6.22
CA GLU A 23 0.74 15.72 -6.31
C GLU A 23 0.24 15.32 -4.92
N ALA A 24 1.13 15.27 -3.91
CA ALA A 24 0.76 14.98 -2.54
C ALA A 24 -0.27 15.99 -1.98
N GLN A 25 -0.07 17.27 -2.25
CA GLN A 25 -1.02 18.30 -1.84
C GLN A 25 -2.36 18.16 -2.55
N HIS A 26 -2.35 17.86 -3.85
CA HIS A 26 -3.56 17.64 -4.64
C HIS A 26 -4.35 16.42 -4.13
N ASP A 27 -3.67 15.31 -3.83
CA ASP A 27 -4.31 14.11 -3.25
C ASP A 27 -4.96 14.41 -1.89
N LEU A 28 -4.29 15.19 -1.03
CA LEU A 28 -4.85 15.61 0.24
C LEU A 28 -6.09 16.51 0.07
N GLU A 29 -6.02 17.48 -0.84
CA GLU A 29 -7.14 18.37 -1.13
C GLU A 29 -8.33 17.59 -1.67
N THR A 30 -8.10 16.67 -2.61
CA THR A 30 -9.12 15.78 -3.16
C THR A 30 -9.77 14.93 -2.05
N TRP A 31 -8.97 14.35 -1.15
CA TRP A 31 -9.52 13.60 -0.02
C TRP A 31 -10.39 14.47 0.90
N ARG A 32 -9.96 15.68 1.18
CA ARG A 32 -10.73 16.61 2.04
C ARG A 32 -12.02 17.09 1.40
N GLU A 33 -12.03 17.27 0.08
CA GLU A 33 -13.17 17.80 -0.67
C GLU A 33 -14.17 16.71 -1.08
N ASP A 34 -13.66 15.62 -1.64
CA ASP A 34 -14.46 14.55 -2.27
C ASP A 34 -14.63 13.32 -1.38
N GLY A 35 -13.88 13.22 -0.28
CA GLY A 35 -13.85 12.05 0.59
C GLY A 35 -12.90 10.95 0.09
N LEU A 36 -13.01 9.79 0.74
CA LEU A 36 -12.17 8.64 0.40
C LEU A 36 -12.51 8.08 -0.97
N PRO A 37 -11.51 7.63 -1.76
CA PRO A 37 -11.79 6.81 -2.93
C PRO A 37 -12.56 5.55 -2.53
N ALA A 38 -13.61 5.19 -3.27
CA ALA A 38 -14.51 4.09 -2.91
C ALA A 38 -13.82 2.76 -2.56
N ALA A 39 -12.73 2.41 -3.27
CA ALA A 39 -12.00 1.19 -2.96
C ALA A 39 -11.19 1.27 -1.65
N THR A 40 -10.68 2.46 -1.31
CA THR A 40 -10.00 2.74 -0.05
C THR A 40 -11.01 2.69 1.11
N GLU A 41 -12.19 3.29 0.92
CA GLU A 41 -13.31 3.24 1.86
C GLU A 41 -13.77 1.79 2.11
N ASP A 42 -14.02 1.01 1.05
CA ASP A 42 -14.37 -0.41 1.14
C ASP A 42 -13.32 -1.22 1.95
N LEU A 43 -12.02 -0.92 1.77
CA LEU A 43 -10.94 -1.57 2.53
C LEU A 43 -10.99 -1.20 4.00
N ILE A 44 -11.11 0.08 4.32
CA ILE A 44 -11.17 0.59 5.69
C ILE A 44 -12.37 -0.01 6.42
N ASP A 45 -13.54 -0.03 5.79
CA ASP A 45 -14.75 -0.60 6.37
C ASP A 45 -14.63 -2.11 6.61
N ALA A 46 -14.00 -2.84 5.69
CA ALA A 46 -13.73 -4.26 5.88
C ALA A 46 -12.78 -4.52 7.06
N ILE A 47 -11.74 -3.69 7.24
CA ILE A 47 -10.82 -3.78 8.37
C ILE A 47 -11.55 -3.45 9.69
N LYS A 48 -12.37 -2.38 9.71
CA LYS A 48 -13.19 -2.01 10.88
C LYS A 48 -14.11 -3.16 11.30
N ALA A 49 -14.71 -3.86 10.35
CA ALA A 49 -15.59 -5.00 10.62
C ALA A 49 -14.88 -6.20 11.28
N GLU A 50 -13.58 -6.37 11.03
CA GLU A 50 -12.73 -7.40 11.68
C GLU A 50 -12.16 -6.95 13.05
N GLY A 51 -12.43 -5.67 13.42
CA GLY A 51 -11.97 -5.07 14.69
C GLY A 51 -10.61 -4.38 14.57
N VAL A 52 -10.56 -3.12 14.96
CA VAL A 52 -9.37 -2.26 14.86
C VAL A 52 -8.89 -1.73 16.21
N GLU A 53 -9.71 -1.85 17.24
CA GLU A 53 -9.46 -1.29 18.57
C GLU A 53 -8.13 -1.76 19.14
N GLY A 54 -7.27 -0.79 19.50
CA GLY A 54 -5.95 -1.04 20.08
C GLY A 54 -4.91 -1.63 19.13
N ALA A 55 -5.23 -1.83 17.84
CA ALA A 55 -4.33 -2.44 16.88
C ALA A 55 -3.15 -1.53 16.52
N ALA A 56 -1.97 -2.14 16.32
CA ALA A 56 -0.83 -1.50 15.67
C ALA A 56 -0.91 -1.70 14.15
N LEU A 57 -0.74 -0.60 13.40
CA LEU A 57 -0.85 -0.57 11.95
C LEU A 57 0.53 -0.45 11.29
N LEU A 58 0.70 -1.09 10.13
CA LEU A 58 1.77 -0.83 9.17
C LEU A 58 1.13 -0.50 7.83
N ASP A 59 1.24 0.74 7.40
CA ASP A 59 0.69 1.22 6.14
C ASP A 59 1.82 1.44 5.14
N ILE A 60 1.93 0.57 4.14
CA ILE A 60 3.01 0.56 3.17
C ILE A 60 2.57 1.30 1.92
N GLY A 61 3.35 2.31 1.50
CA GLY A 61 3.00 3.24 0.43
C GLY A 61 1.76 4.05 0.81
N ALA A 62 1.76 4.59 2.03
CA ALA A 62 0.59 5.18 2.67
C ALA A 62 0.10 6.46 1.99
N GLY A 63 0.91 7.06 1.11
CA GLY A 63 0.55 8.30 0.45
C GLY A 63 0.31 9.42 1.46
N VAL A 64 -0.85 10.10 1.36
CA VAL A 64 -1.23 11.17 2.31
C VAL A 64 -1.83 10.64 3.62
N GLY A 65 -1.77 9.32 3.86
CA GLY A 65 -2.17 8.72 5.13
C GLY A 65 -3.64 8.35 5.28
N MET A 66 -4.41 8.30 4.18
CA MET A 66 -5.86 8.07 4.23
C MET A 66 -6.23 6.85 5.06
N VAL A 67 -5.57 5.72 4.84
CA VAL A 67 -5.95 4.44 5.49
C VAL A 67 -5.63 4.47 6.97
N HIS A 68 -4.39 4.74 7.34
CA HIS A 68 -4.00 4.68 8.75
C HIS A 68 -4.66 5.77 9.61
N LEU A 69 -4.88 6.98 9.07
CA LEU A 69 -5.53 8.05 9.82
C LEU A 69 -7.01 7.73 10.10
N GLU A 70 -7.72 7.14 9.14
CA GLU A 70 -9.11 6.70 9.36
C GLU A 70 -9.20 5.50 10.32
N LEU A 71 -8.22 4.59 10.29
CA LEU A 71 -8.17 3.47 11.25
C LEU A 71 -7.76 3.94 12.66
N LEU A 72 -6.89 4.96 12.78
CA LEU A 72 -6.59 5.60 14.05
C LEU A 72 -7.82 6.32 14.65
N ALA A 73 -8.61 6.98 13.80
CA ALA A 73 -9.87 7.57 14.22
C ALA A 73 -10.90 6.52 14.68
N ALA A 74 -10.82 5.29 14.13
CA ALA A 74 -11.67 4.17 14.49
C ALA A 74 -11.17 3.36 15.69
N GLY A 75 -10.08 3.78 16.37
CA GLY A 75 -9.61 3.15 17.62
C GLY A 75 -8.30 2.36 17.52
N ALA A 76 -7.61 2.33 16.37
CA ALA A 76 -6.26 1.76 16.32
C ALA A 76 -5.32 2.49 17.29
N ALA A 77 -4.32 1.83 17.84
CA ALA A 77 -3.42 2.43 18.82
C ALA A 77 -2.35 3.30 18.17
N THR A 78 -1.62 2.75 17.22
CA THR A 78 -0.48 3.38 16.56
C THR A 78 -0.43 3.02 15.08
N ALA A 79 0.28 3.80 14.30
CA ALA A 79 0.57 3.50 12.90
C ALA A 79 2.04 3.73 12.58
N VAL A 80 2.60 2.90 11.71
CA VAL A 80 3.84 3.16 10.99
C VAL A 80 3.48 3.39 9.53
N ASP A 81 3.77 4.57 9.05
CA ASP A 81 3.63 4.99 7.67
C ASP A 81 4.97 4.82 6.96
N VAL A 82 4.99 4.02 5.89
CA VAL A 82 6.19 3.79 5.08
C VAL A 82 5.93 4.27 3.67
N ASP A 83 6.70 5.24 3.20
CA ASP A 83 6.61 5.72 1.83
C ASP A 83 7.99 6.03 1.24
N VAL A 84 8.11 5.95 -0.09
CA VAL A 84 9.33 6.28 -0.85
C VAL A 84 9.39 7.75 -1.28
N SER A 85 8.39 8.55 -0.91
CA SER A 85 8.31 9.99 -1.19
C SER A 85 8.38 10.81 0.09
N HIS A 86 9.43 11.62 0.22
CA HIS A 86 9.52 12.61 1.30
C HIS A 86 8.37 13.63 1.28
N ALA A 87 7.87 13.96 0.10
CA ALA A 87 6.78 14.91 -0.06
C ALA A 87 5.47 14.36 0.52
N TYR A 88 5.15 13.09 0.23
CA TYR A 88 3.97 12.44 0.78
C TYR A 88 4.07 12.25 2.29
N LEU A 89 5.22 11.81 2.81
CA LEU A 89 5.45 11.71 4.26
C LEU A 89 5.28 13.06 4.97
N ALA A 90 5.75 14.15 4.36
CA ALA A 90 5.59 15.49 4.95
C ALA A 90 4.11 15.92 5.00
N VAL A 91 3.34 15.62 3.95
CA VAL A 91 1.89 15.92 3.89
C VAL A 91 1.13 15.03 4.88
N ALA A 92 1.43 13.72 4.92
CA ALA A 92 0.80 12.77 5.85
C ALA A 92 1.09 13.16 7.32
N SER A 93 2.33 13.58 7.62
CA SER A 93 2.72 14.04 8.96
C SER A 93 1.94 15.29 9.37
N ALA A 94 1.83 16.27 8.48
CA ALA A 94 1.06 17.48 8.76
C ALA A 94 -0.43 17.19 8.97
N GLU A 95 -1.01 16.25 8.21
CA GLU A 95 -2.39 15.83 8.36
C GLU A 95 -2.61 15.03 9.67
N ALA A 96 -1.66 14.16 10.04
CA ALA A 96 -1.68 13.45 11.32
C ALA A 96 -1.67 14.42 12.50
N GLU A 97 -0.81 15.43 12.48
CA GLU A 97 -0.77 16.50 13.50
C GLU A 97 -2.09 17.27 13.55
N ALA A 98 -2.61 17.68 12.39
CA ALA A 98 -3.86 18.44 12.29
C ALA A 98 -5.08 17.67 12.87
N ARG A 99 -5.06 16.34 12.77
CA ARG A 99 -6.09 15.44 13.34
C ARG A 99 -5.81 15.01 14.78
N GLY A 100 -4.70 15.44 15.37
CA GLY A 100 -4.31 15.09 16.75
C GLY A 100 -3.73 13.67 16.89
N PHE A 101 -3.22 13.09 15.80
CA PHE A 101 -2.60 11.76 15.78
C PHE A 101 -1.07 11.78 15.64
N GLY A 102 -0.42 12.95 15.62
CA GLY A 102 1.01 13.08 15.37
C GLY A 102 1.89 12.17 16.23
N GLU A 103 1.63 12.09 17.54
CA GLU A 103 2.37 11.21 18.44
C GLU A 103 2.06 9.70 18.28
N ARG A 104 1.04 9.37 17.47
CA ARG A 104 0.59 7.98 17.23
C ARG A 104 1.03 7.45 15.87
N VAL A 105 1.64 8.28 15.02
CA VAL A 105 2.13 7.90 13.69
C VAL A 105 3.64 8.07 13.63
N GLU A 106 4.33 6.99 13.29
CA GLU A 106 5.75 7.03 12.94
C GLU A 106 5.90 7.03 11.43
N HIS A 107 6.50 8.07 10.86
CA HIS A 107 6.76 8.18 9.43
C HIS A 107 8.15 7.68 9.08
N ARG A 108 8.25 6.75 8.13
CA ARG A 108 9.52 6.14 7.69
C ARG A 108 9.68 6.26 6.19
N PHE A 109 10.75 6.94 5.79
CA PHE A 109 11.16 6.99 4.39
C PHE A 109 11.90 5.72 4.00
N GLY A 110 11.54 5.12 2.86
CA GLY A 110 12.26 4.03 2.23
C GLY A 110 11.38 2.98 1.57
N ASP A 111 12.04 2.09 0.84
CA ASP A 111 11.40 0.89 0.31
C ASP A 111 11.11 -0.09 1.45
N ALA A 112 9.86 -0.48 1.62
CA ALA A 112 9.43 -1.37 2.70
C ALA A 112 10.17 -2.72 2.69
N VAL A 113 10.59 -3.23 1.53
CA VAL A 113 11.38 -4.46 1.42
C VAL A 113 12.81 -4.23 1.90
N GLU A 114 13.43 -3.13 1.50
CA GLU A 114 14.80 -2.80 1.92
C GLU A 114 14.90 -2.55 3.42
N ILE A 115 13.94 -1.81 3.99
CA ILE A 115 13.92 -1.48 5.43
C ILE A 115 13.18 -2.50 6.29
N ALA A 116 12.73 -3.63 5.72
CA ALA A 116 11.88 -4.62 6.38
C ALA A 116 12.38 -5.04 7.76
N ALA A 117 13.70 -5.24 7.93
CA ALA A 117 14.29 -5.65 9.20
C ALA A 117 14.15 -4.61 10.32
N THR A 118 13.91 -3.34 9.99
CA THR A 118 13.77 -2.24 10.95
C THR A 118 12.32 -1.92 11.29
N LEU A 119 11.37 -2.42 10.49
CA LEU A 119 9.95 -2.15 10.70
C LEU A 119 9.44 -2.89 11.95
N PRO A 120 8.64 -2.27 12.81
CA PRO A 120 8.11 -2.90 14.00
C PRO A 120 7.05 -3.96 13.67
N ALA A 121 6.65 -4.70 14.70
CA ALA A 121 5.50 -5.59 14.63
C ALA A 121 4.21 -4.78 14.39
N ALA A 122 3.28 -5.36 13.63
CA ALA A 122 1.98 -4.76 13.36
C ALA A 122 0.89 -5.84 13.34
N ASP A 123 -0.30 -5.49 13.83
CA ASP A 123 -1.48 -6.37 13.81
C ASP A 123 -2.16 -6.34 12.44
N ILE A 124 -2.15 -5.18 11.79
CA ILE A 124 -2.81 -4.93 10.51
C ILE A 124 -1.80 -4.30 9.57
N VAL A 125 -1.67 -4.88 8.38
CA VAL A 125 -0.81 -4.34 7.31
C VAL A 125 -1.67 -3.95 6.12
N THR A 126 -1.46 -2.74 5.59
CA THR A 126 -2.21 -2.20 4.46
C THR A 126 -1.30 -1.83 3.30
N LEU A 127 -1.76 -2.10 2.07
CA LEU A 127 -1.11 -1.73 0.81
C LEU A 127 -2.20 -1.22 -0.14
N ASP A 128 -2.55 0.06 -0.02
CA ASP A 128 -3.54 0.69 -0.89
C ASP A 128 -2.89 1.20 -2.17
N ARG A 129 -3.15 0.54 -3.30
CA ARG A 129 -2.63 0.89 -4.64
C ARG A 129 -1.10 0.82 -4.79
N VAL A 130 -0.43 0.02 -3.97
CA VAL A 130 1.04 -0.12 -3.94
C VAL A 130 1.54 -1.25 -4.82
N ILE A 131 0.93 -2.44 -4.74
CA ILE A 131 1.46 -3.63 -5.44
C ILE A 131 1.48 -3.48 -6.96
N CYS A 132 0.70 -2.57 -7.53
CA CYS A 132 0.73 -2.27 -8.95
C CYS A 132 1.97 -1.46 -9.40
N CYS A 133 2.69 -0.88 -8.48
CA CYS A 133 3.91 -0.13 -8.73
C CYS A 133 5.17 -0.94 -8.36
N TYR A 134 4.99 -2.12 -7.75
CA TYR A 134 6.09 -2.91 -7.21
C TYR A 134 6.37 -4.17 -8.07
N PRO A 135 7.61 -4.34 -8.56
CA PRO A 135 7.94 -5.45 -9.47
C PRO A 135 8.00 -6.81 -8.76
N ASP A 136 8.56 -6.85 -7.54
CA ASP A 136 8.73 -8.06 -6.75
C ASP A 136 7.59 -8.25 -5.74
N LEU A 137 6.45 -8.70 -6.26
CA LEU A 137 5.27 -8.97 -5.43
C LEU A 137 5.54 -9.97 -4.29
N PRO A 138 6.28 -11.09 -4.48
CA PRO A 138 6.59 -12.00 -3.39
C PRO A 138 7.35 -11.31 -2.24
N ALA A 139 8.38 -10.53 -2.53
CA ALA A 139 9.16 -9.83 -1.51
C ALA A 139 8.31 -8.82 -0.73
N LEU A 140 7.46 -8.06 -1.44
CA LEU A 140 6.57 -7.08 -0.80
C LEU A 140 5.50 -7.75 0.08
N LEU A 141 4.90 -8.85 -0.37
CA LEU A 141 3.92 -9.59 0.43
C LEU A 141 4.58 -10.32 1.61
N ASP A 142 5.85 -10.73 1.50
CA ASP A 142 6.61 -11.29 2.62
C ASP A 142 6.75 -10.27 3.76
N VAL A 143 6.99 -8.99 3.43
CA VAL A 143 6.96 -7.91 4.42
C VAL A 143 5.60 -7.78 5.08
N ALA A 144 4.51 -7.91 4.32
CA ALA A 144 3.15 -7.84 4.86
C ALA A 144 2.79 -9.04 5.74
N MET A 145 3.34 -10.23 5.45
CA MET A 145 3.06 -11.47 6.20
C MET A 145 3.80 -11.60 7.52
N ARG A 146 4.17 -10.49 8.15
CA ARG A 146 4.89 -10.46 9.44
C ARG A 146 4.24 -11.37 10.49
N PRO A 147 5.02 -11.94 11.43
CA PRO A 147 4.50 -12.92 12.39
C PRO A 147 3.28 -12.45 13.18
N GLN A 148 3.23 -11.17 13.55
CA GLN A 148 2.14 -10.59 14.33
C GLN A 148 0.94 -10.14 13.51
N ALA A 149 1.11 -10.00 12.18
CA ALA A 149 0.02 -9.54 11.31
C ALA A 149 -1.15 -10.54 11.34
N ARG A 150 -2.31 -10.07 11.78
CA ARG A 150 -3.56 -10.84 11.77
C ARG A 150 -4.43 -10.52 10.55
N LEU A 151 -4.28 -9.29 10.01
CA LEU A 151 -4.97 -8.84 8.81
C LEU A 151 -3.99 -8.23 7.81
N ILE A 152 -4.22 -8.51 6.53
CA ILE A 152 -3.55 -7.86 5.41
C ILE A 152 -4.62 -7.32 4.47
N GLY A 153 -4.61 -6.01 4.25
CA GLY A 153 -5.54 -5.30 3.38
C GLY A 153 -4.86 -4.80 2.11
N LEU A 154 -5.45 -5.10 0.97
CA LEU A 154 -4.91 -4.73 -0.34
C LEU A 154 -5.97 -4.02 -1.19
N VAL A 155 -5.58 -2.91 -1.83
CA VAL A 155 -6.29 -2.37 -2.99
C VAL A 155 -5.38 -2.44 -4.20
N HIS A 156 -5.83 -3.10 -5.26
CA HIS A 156 -5.01 -3.29 -6.46
C HIS A 156 -5.85 -3.38 -7.73
N PRO A 157 -5.27 -3.18 -8.91
CA PRO A 157 -5.99 -3.30 -10.17
C PRO A 157 -6.53 -4.71 -10.38
N ARG A 158 -7.75 -4.82 -10.92
CA ARG A 158 -8.32 -6.12 -11.30
C ARG A 158 -7.50 -6.78 -12.40
N ASP A 159 -7.31 -8.10 -12.27
CA ASP A 159 -6.67 -8.94 -13.28
C ASP A 159 -7.61 -9.21 -14.46
N THR A 160 -7.92 -8.17 -15.25
CA THR A 160 -8.73 -8.29 -16.46
C THR A 160 -7.86 -8.25 -17.71
N TRP A 161 -8.28 -8.91 -18.78
CA TRP A 161 -7.51 -8.98 -20.02
C TRP A 161 -7.19 -7.61 -20.63
N TRP A 162 -8.14 -6.67 -20.53
CA TRP A 162 -8.00 -5.32 -21.08
C TRP A 162 -7.06 -4.46 -20.21
N LEU A 163 -7.12 -4.54 -18.86
CA LEU A 163 -6.18 -3.86 -17.99
C LEU A 163 -4.74 -4.39 -18.18
N ARG A 164 -4.58 -5.71 -18.37
CA ARG A 164 -3.26 -6.27 -18.71
C ARG A 164 -2.76 -5.77 -20.07
N GLY A 165 -3.66 -5.64 -21.06
CA GLY A 165 -3.32 -5.10 -22.37
C GLY A 165 -2.86 -3.63 -22.29
N THR A 166 -3.62 -2.79 -21.59
CA THR A 166 -3.28 -1.37 -21.39
C THR A 166 -1.99 -1.19 -20.59
N SER A 167 -1.78 -1.97 -19.53
CA SER A 167 -0.54 -1.95 -18.73
C SER A 167 0.67 -2.30 -19.59
N ARG A 168 0.61 -3.35 -20.40
CA ARG A 168 1.70 -3.73 -21.32
C ARG A 168 2.01 -2.63 -22.32
N PHE A 169 0.98 -2.03 -22.90
CA PHE A 169 1.14 -0.92 -23.84
C PHE A 169 1.76 0.30 -23.17
N PHE A 170 1.28 0.68 -22.00
CA PHE A 170 1.85 1.78 -21.21
C PHE A 170 3.32 1.51 -20.87
N ASN A 171 3.64 0.32 -20.37
CA ASN A 171 5.02 -0.05 -20.01
C ASN A 171 5.95 -0.08 -21.25
N ALA A 172 5.45 -0.47 -22.42
CA ALA A 172 6.23 -0.42 -23.67
C ALA A 172 6.55 1.02 -24.08
N ILE A 173 5.58 1.94 -23.97
CA ILE A 173 5.79 3.38 -24.23
C ILE A 173 6.76 3.97 -23.21
N SER A 174 6.59 3.67 -21.92
CA SER A 174 7.48 4.14 -20.85
C SER A 174 8.93 3.72 -21.10
N ARG A 175 9.16 2.47 -21.51
CA ARG A 175 10.49 1.99 -21.92
C ARG A 175 11.05 2.74 -23.13
N LEU A 176 10.22 2.98 -24.16
CA LEU A 176 10.63 3.70 -25.36
C LEU A 176 11.03 5.15 -25.04
N LEU A 177 10.30 5.78 -24.12
CA LEU A 177 10.56 7.15 -23.64
C LEU A 177 11.62 7.21 -22.53
N ARG A 178 12.27 6.07 -22.21
CA ARG A 178 13.24 5.92 -21.10
C ARG A 178 12.69 6.43 -19.76
N ARG A 179 11.39 6.25 -19.53
CA ARG A 179 10.76 6.52 -18.24
C ARG A 179 10.82 5.24 -17.40
N HIS A 180 11.23 5.35 -16.17
CA HIS A 180 11.41 4.19 -15.28
C HIS A 180 10.13 3.75 -14.56
N HIS A 181 8.96 4.24 -14.99
CA HIS A 181 7.68 3.88 -14.39
C HIS A 181 7.09 2.64 -15.07
N ALA A 182 6.86 1.62 -14.31
CA ALA A 182 6.14 0.43 -14.74
C ALA A 182 4.88 0.23 -13.89
N PHE A 183 3.80 -0.19 -14.55
CA PHE A 183 2.54 -0.51 -13.90
C PHE A 183 2.26 -2.00 -14.06
N TYR A 184 2.13 -2.70 -12.94
CA TYR A 184 1.98 -4.14 -12.89
C TYR A 184 0.54 -4.55 -12.60
N ILE A 185 0.03 -5.53 -13.34
CA ILE A 185 -1.23 -6.21 -13.05
C ILE A 185 -0.89 -7.61 -12.58
N HIS A 186 -0.88 -7.80 -11.28
CA HIS A 186 -0.65 -9.10 -10.67
C HIS A 186 -1.92 -9.95 -10.74
N ARG A 187 -1.74 -11.27 -10.96
CA ARG A 187 -2.86 -12.20 -10.98
C ARG A 187 -3.39 -12.41 -9.58
N GLN A 188 -4.71 -12.31 -9.41
CA GLN A 188 -5.35 -12.57 -8.12
C GLN A 188 -4.94 -13.93 -7.54
N ALA A 189 -4.96 -14.98 -8.37
CA ALA A 189 -4.56 -16.33 -7.94
C ALA A 189 -3.10 -16.39 -7.41
N THR A 190 -2.20 -15.54 -7.93
CA THR A 190 -0.82 -15.47 -7.43
C THR A 190 -0.77 -14.81 -6.06
N ILE A 191 -1.53 -13.73 -5.84
CA ILE A 191 -1.66 -13.07 -4.54
C ILE A 191 -2.23 -14.06 -3.51
N ASP A 192 -3.34 -14.73 -3.85
CA ASP A 192 -4.00 -15.71 -3.01
C ASP A 192 -3.05 -16.86 -2.63
N GLN A 193 -2.27 -17.36 -3.60
CA GLN A 193 -1.32 -18.45 -3.38
C GLN A 193 -0.18 -18.05 -2.43
N ILE A 194 0.38 -16.85 -2.61
CA ILE A 194 1.48 -16.35 -1.75
C ILE A 194 0.96 -16.19 -0.32
N LEU A 195 -0.18 -15.50 -0.14
CA LEU A 195 -0.75 -15.25 1.18
C LEU A 195 -1.23 -16.52 1.86
N ALA A 196 -1.80 -17.46 1.11
CA ALA A 196 -2.16 -18.79 1.65
C ALA A 196 -0.91 -19.57 2.13
N GLY A 197 0.21 -19.46 1.40
CA GLY A 197 1.50 -20.03 1.83
C GLY A 197 2.02 -19.43 3.14
N GLY A 198 1.67 -18.19 3.44
CA GLY A 198 1.95 -17.50 4.71
C GLY A 198 0.91 -17.72 5.80
N GLY A 199 -0.09 -18.57 5.57
CA GLY A 199 -1.14 -18.90 6.55
C GLY A 199 -2.29 -17.88 6.59
N PHE A 200 -2.56 -17.17 5.50
CA PHE A 200 -3.67 -16.23 5.39
C PHE A 200 -4.80 -16.77 4.50
N GLU A 201 -6.03 -16.51 4.87
CA GLU A 201 -7.21 -16.81 4.08
C GLU A 201 -7.95 -15.52 3.66
N PRO A 202 -8.58 -15.49 2.47
CA PRO A 202 -9.37 -14.33 2.05
C PRO A 202 -10.64 -14.21 2.91
N ARG A 203 -10.90 -13.00 3.42
CA ARG A 203 -12.13 -12.64 4.15
C ARG A 203 -13.07 -11.81 3.27
N LEU A 204 -12.52 -10.92 2.46
CA LEU A 204 -13.25 -10.11 1.51
C LEU A 204 -12.50 -10.09 0.19
N GLN A 205 -13.23 -10.23 -0.90
CA GLN A 205 -12.76 -9.94 -2.26
C GLN A 205 -13.86 -9.20 -3.01
N GLY A 206 -13.71 -7.88 -3.12
CA GLY A 206 -14.73 -6.97 -3.65
C GLY A 206 -14.18 -5.90 -4.57
N GLY A 207 -14.74 -4.71 -4.46
CA GLY A 207 -14.34 -3.50 -5.16
C GLY A 207 -15.00 -3.27 -6.52
N GLY A 208 -14.66 -2.14 -7.17
CA GLY A 208 -15.25 -1.65 -8.40
C GLY A 208 -14.75 -2.34 -9.69
N ARG A 209 -14.90 -1.66 -10.82
CA ARG A 209 -14.54 -2.22 -12.16
C ARG A 209 -13.02 -2.25 -12.41
N ILE A 210 -12.28 -1.30 -11.83
CA ILE A 210 -10.83 -1.14 -12.02
C ILE A 210 -10.09 -1.66 -10.81
N TRP A 211 -10.47 -1.23 -9.62
CA TRP A 211 -9.83 -1.56 -8.36
C TRP A 211 -10.51 -2.74 -7.69
N ARG A 212 -9.71 -3.67 -7.21
CA ARG A 212 -10.11 -4.78 -6.36
C ARG A 212 -9.70 -4.46 -4.93
N VAL A 213 -10.60 -4.75 -4.00
CA VAL A 213 -10.34 -4.75 -2.57
C VAL A 213 -10.24 -6.19 -2.11
N SER A 214 -9.19 -6.52 -1.38
CA SER A 214 -8.96 -7.84 -0.82
C SER A 214 -8.51 -7.71 0.62
N LEU A 215 -9.20 -8.38 1.54
CA LEU A 215 -8.81 -8.49 2.93
C LEU A 215 -8.52 -9.96 3.24
N TYR A 216 -7.37 -10.20 3.87
CA TYR A 216 -6.95 -11.55 4.29
C TYR A 216 -6.77 -11.57 5.79
N ARG A 217 -7.13 -12.70 6.41
CA ARG A 217 -6.95 -12.94 7.84
C ARG A 217 -6.03 -14.13 8.05
N ARG A 218 -5.16 -14.02 9.04
CA ARG A 218 -4.31 -15.14 9.46
C ARG A 218 -5.15 -16.25 10.05
N LEU A 219 -4.87 -17.47 9.62
CA LEU A 219 -5.46 -18.68 10.19
C LEU A 219 -4.97 -18.87 11.64
N PRO A 220 -5.84 -19.33 12.55
CA PRO A 220 -5.38 -19.73 13.87
C PRO A 220 -4.33 -20.85 13.75
N ALA A 221 -3.30 -20.79 14.61
CA ALA A 221 -2.25 -21.81 14.68
C ALA A 221 -2.80 -23.15 15.20
#